data_fe02b920966f99f0e1ef2f2c845e9a2c
#
_entry.id   fe02b920966f99f0e1ef2f2c845e9a2c
#
_cell.length_a   1.000
_cell.length_b   1.000
_cell.length_c   1.000
_cell.angle_alpha   90.00
_cell.angle_beta   90.00
_cell.angle_gamma   90.00
#
_symmetry.space_group_name_H-M   'P 1'
#
loop_
_entity.id
_entity.type
_entity.pdbx_description
1 polymer ?
#
loop_
_entity_poly.entity_id
_entity_poly.type
_entity_poly.pdbx_seq_one_letter_code
_entity_poly.pdbx_strand_id
1 'polypeptide(L)'
;MPGDGFIEGVEPGGLKDISEIKILICYLLKSVGKPLSFKSLNEIVQHDGLCNYFAFASALHDLLVSGHIDIVKDGNTELYKNTSLGVETAELFERRLPASVREKAIGTAVKLLAKIKRESENRVEIE
;
A
#
# COMPACT_ATOMS: atom_id res chain seq x y z
N MET A 1 -25.83 9.63 -3.49
CA MET A 1 -25.99 8.33 -2.83
C MET A 1 -25.07 8.27 -1.64
N PRO A 2 -25.56 7.76 -0.52
CA PRO A 2 -24.69 7.59 0.63
C PRO A 2 -23.51 6.71 0.28
N GLY A 3 -22.33 7.08 0.70
CA GLY A 3 -21.15 6.28 0.49
C GLY A 3 -20.42 6.52 -0.81
N ASP A 4 -20.93 7.35 -1.69
CA ASP A 4 -20.27 7.61 -2.97
C ASP A 4 -18.87 8.20 -2.80
N GLY A 5 -18.64 8.93 -1.69
CA GLY A 5 -17.32 9.48 -1.40
C GLY A 5 -16.23 8.42 -1.24
N PHE A 6 -16.59 7.20 -0.87
CA PHE A 6 -15.62 6.12 -0.69
C PHE A 6 -15.30 5.37 -1.97
N ILE A 7 -16.08 5.56 -3.02
CA ILE A 7 -15.82 4.91 -4.31
C ILE A 7 -15.36 5.91 -5.36
N GLU A 8 -15.38 7.19 -5.03
CA GLU A 8 -14.91 8.22 -5.94
C GLU A 8 -13.41 8.05 -6.19
N GLY A 9 -13.01 8.07 -7.45
CA GLY A 9 -11.62 7.85 -7.84
C GLY A 9 -11.23 6.39 -7.97
N VAL A 10 -12.16 5.45 -7.75
CA VAL A 10 -11.90 4.01 -7.86
C VAL A 10 -12.24 3.57 -9.28
N GLU A 11 -11.28 2.89 -9.92
CA GLU A 11 -11.50 2.33 -11.24
C GLU A 11 -12.41 1.10 -11.16
N PRO A 12 -13.08 0.73 -12.25
CA PRO A 12 -13.85 -0.51 -12.28
C PRO A 12 -12.97 -1.68 -11.87
N GLY A 13 -13.44 -2.49 -10.93
CA GLY A 13 -12.68 -3.61 -10.38
C GLY A 13 -11.80 -3.27 -9.19
N GLY A 14 -11.76 -1.99 -8.77
CA GLY A 14 -11.04 -1.58 -7.57
C GLY A 14 -11.80 -1.91 -6.29
N LEU A 15 -11.19 -1.62 -5.15
CA LEU A 15 -11.73 -1.96 -3.84
C LEU A 15 -12.60 -0.85 -3.28
N LYS A 16 -13.75 -1.21 -2.72
CA LYS A 16 -14.68 -0.28 -2.08
C LYS A 16 -14.84 -0.57 -0.59
N ASP A 17 -14.54 -1.80 -0.19
CA ASP A 17 -14.68 -2.25 1.19
C ASP A 17 -13.39 -1.93 1.95
N ILE A 18 -13.51 -1.22 3.07
CA ILE A 18 -12.35 -0.84 3.86
C ILE A 18 -11.57 -2.05 4.40
N SER A 19 -12.26 -3.15 4.68
CA SER A 19 -11.59 -4.39 5.11
C SER A 19 -10.67 -4.92 4.03
N GLU A 20 -11.10 -4.86 2.79
CA GLU A 20 -10.27 -5.30 1.66
C GLU A 20 -9.11 -4.35 1.42
N ILE A 21 -9.31 -3.05 1.64
CA ILE A 21 -8.23 -2.07 1.53
C ILE A 21 -7.16 -2.35 2.58
N LYS A 22 -7.56 -2.68 3.80
CA LYS A 22 -6.62 -3.06 4.86
C LYS A 22 -5.81 -4.30 4.47
N ILE A 23 -6.48 -5.30 3.90
CA ILE A 23 -5.80 -6.51 3.43
C ILE A 23 -4.80 -6.14 2.32
N LEU A 24 -5.18 -5.26 1.41
CA LEU A 24 -4.29 -4.82 0.33
C LEU A 24 -3.02 -4.18 0.88
N ILE A 25 -3.14 -3.32 1.87
CA ILE A 25 -1.97 -2.65 2.46
C ILE A 25 -1.04 -3.68 3.10
N CYS A 26 -1.57 -4.60 3.90
CA CYS A 26 -0.77 -5.66 4.52
C CYS A 26 -0.13 -6.56 3.46
N TYR A 27 -0.87 -6.88 2.41
CA TYR A 27 -0.38 -7.70 1.31
C TYR A 27 0.79 -7.03 0.57
N LEU A 28 0.66 -5.72 0.30
CA LEU A 28 1.73 -4.96 -0.36
C LEU A 28 3.00 -4.96 0.49
N LEU A 29 2.89 -4.64 1.76
CA LEU A 29 4.05 -4.59 2.65
C LEU A 29 4.72 -5.95 2.79
N LYS A 30 3.92 -7.02 2.86
CA LYS A 30 4.46 -8.38 2.90
C LYS A 30 5.19 -8.72 1.60
N SER A 31 4.55 -8.43 0.47
CA SER A 31 5.08 -8.82 -0.85
C SER A 31 6.34 -8.05 -1.22
N VAL A 32 6.39 -6.77 -0.89
CA VAL A 32 7.57 -5.94 -1.13
C VAL A 32 8.73 -6.35 -0.22
N GLY A 33 8.41 -6.76 1.01
CA GLY A 33 9.42 -7.27 1.94
C GLY A 33 10.27 -6.20 2.60
N LYS A 34 9.88 -4.93 2.50
CA LYS A 34 10.58 -3.85 3.19
C LYS A 34 9.60 -2.73 3.53
N PRO A 35 9.93 -1.87 4.51
CA PRO A 35 9.06 -0.74 4.85
C PRO A 35 8.91 0.23 3.69
N LEU A 36 7.73 0.85 3.60
CA LEU A 36 7.42 1.83 2.56
C LEU A 36 6.90 3.10 3.19
N SER A 37 7.20 4.24 2.57
CA SER A 37 6.67 5.52 2.99
C SER A 37 5.19 5.65 2.63
N PHE A 38 4.50 6.60 3.27
CA PHE A 38 3.14 6.94 2.89
C PHE A 38 3.06 7.29 1.41
N LYS A 39 4.00 8.10 0.95
CA LYS A 39 4.05 8.52 -0.45
C LYS A 39 4.11 7.32 -1.40
N SER A 40 5.00 6.37 -1.13
CA SER A 40 5.12 5.18 -1.98
C SER A 40 3.87 4.32 -1.96
N LEU A 41 3.33 4.05 -0.76
CA LEU A 41 2.08 3.28 -0.65
C LEU A 41 0.94 3.95 -1.40
N ASN A 42 0.80 5.27 -1.23
CA ASN A 42 -0.25 6.02 -1.88
C ASN A 42 -0.09 6.00 -3.41
N GLU A 43 1.13 6.17 -3.91
CA GLU A 43 1.37 6.09 -5.35
C GLU A 43 0.97 4.74 -5.91
N ILE A 44 1.29 3.66 -5.20
CA ILE A 44 0.94 2.31 -5.66
C ILE A 44 -0.58 2.13 -5.75
N VAL A 45 -1.31 2.50 -4.71
CA VAL A 45 -2.75 2.25 -4.69
C VAL A 45 -3.52 3.24 -5.58
N GLN A 46 -2.99 4.43 -5.81
CA GLN A 46 -3.65 5.42 -6.65
C GLN A 46 -3.33 5.27 -8.14
N HIS A 47 -2.18 4.69 -8.47
CA HIS A 47 -1.76 4.58 -9.87
C HIS A 47 -2.81 3.89 -10.75
N ASP A 48 -3.37 2.79 -10.28
CA ASP A 48 -4.38 2.02 -10.99
C ASP A 48 -5.79 2.24 -10.44
N GLY A 49 -5.98 3.27 -9.61
CA GLY A 49 -7.28 3.55 -9.02
C GLY A 49 -7.81 2.41 -8.16
N LEU A 50 -6.92 1.74 -7.41
CA LEU A 50 -7.29 0.55 -6.65
C LEU A 50 -8.23 0.85 -5.50
N CYS A 51 -8.18 2.05 -4.93
CA CYS A 51 -9.10 2.47 -3.90
C CYS A 51 -9.10 4.00 -3.78
N ASN A 52 -10.12 4.52 -3.10
CA ASN A 52 -10.26 5.94 -2.83
C ASN A 52 -9.17 6.39 -1.84
N TYR A 53 -8.62 7.59 -2.05
CA TYR A 53 -7.57 8.13 -1.20
C TYR A 53 -7.97 8.18 0.28
N PHE A 54 -9.17 8.69 0.57
CA PHE A 54 -9.61 8.85 1.96
C PHE A 54 -9.81 7.50 2.64
N ALA A 55 -10.32 6.52 1.88
CA ALA A 55 -10.47 5.18 2.40
C ALA A 55 -9.10 4.53 2.66
N PHE A 56 -8.13 4.76 1.76
CA PHE A 56 -6.76 4.29 1.96
C PHE A 56 -6.14 4.89 3.23
N ALA A 57 -6.23 6.21 3.38
CA ALA A 57 -5.65 6.89 4.55
C ALA A 57 -6.30 6.42 5.84
N SER A 58 -7.61 6.24 5.84
CA SER A 58 -8.35 5.74 6.99
C SER A 58 -7.96 4.30 7.33
N ALA A 59 -7.83 3.44 6.32
CA ALA A 59 -7.43 2.06 6.52
C ALA A 59 -6.02 1.98 7.11
N LEU A 60 -5.10 2.79 6.60
CA LEU A 60 -3.73 2.82 7.10
C LEU A 60 -3.68 3.24 8.56
N HIS A 61 -4.45 4.27 8.92
CA HIS A 61 -4.55 4.73 10.30
C HIS A 61 -5.10 3.61 11.20
N ASP A 62 -6.16 2.95 10.76
CA ASP A 62 -6.76 1.86 11.53
C ASP A 62 -5.77 0.71 11.75
N LEU A 63 -4.95 0.42 10.76
CA LEU A 63 -3.94 -0.63 10.88
C LEU A 63 -2.86 -0.28 11.89
N LEU A 64 -2.51 1.00 12.00
CA LEU A 64 -1.60 1.46 13.05
C LEU A 64 -2.21 1.30 14.43
N VAL A 65 -3.46 1.72 14.59
CA VAL A 65 -4.17 1.63 15.88
C VAL A 65 -4.32 0.18 16.31
N SER A 66 -4.62 -0.72 15.38
CA SER A 66 -4.85 -2.14 15.69
C SER A 66 -3.56 -2.95 15.86
N GLY A 67 -2.41 -2.36 15.55
CA GLY A 67 -1.13 -3.06 15.71
C GLY A 67 -0.76 -3.98 14.56
N HIS A 68 -1.43 -3.86 13.42
CA HIS A 68 -1.07 -4.61 12.22
C HIS A 68 0.14 -4.01 11.52
N ILE A 69 0.35 -2.73 11.69
CA ILE A 69 1.42 -1.97 11.06
C ILE A 69 2.09 -1.09 12.10
N ASP A 70 3.41 -0.96 12.00
CA ASP A 70 4.19 -0.03 12.81
C ASP A 70 4.87 1.00 11.93
N ILE A 71 5.25 2.11 12.54
CA ILE A 71 6.08 3.12 11.89
C ILE A 71 7.53 2.92 12.35
N VAL A 72 8.44 2.91 11.37
CA VAL A 72 9.89 2.95 11.64
C VAL A 72 10.45 4.18 10.95
N LYS A 73 11.51 4.74 11.50
CA LYS A 73 12.13 5.92 10.90
C LYS A 73 13.41 5.56 10.16
N ASP A 74 13.59 6.17 9.01
CA ASP A 74 14.83 6.11 8.24
C ASP A 74 15.25 7.57 8.04
N GLY A 75 16.16 8.04 8.90
CA GLY A 75 16.46 9.45 8.96
C GLY A 75 15.26 10.25 9.43
N ASN A 76 14.80 11.19 8.62
CA ASN A 76 13.62 11.99 8.92
C ASN A 76 12.34 11.42 8.28
N THR A 77 12.46 10.34 7.54
CA THR A 77 11.33 9.74 6.82
C THR A 77 10.68 8.66 7.67
N GLU A 78 9.36 8.74 7.81
CA GLU A 78 8.59 7.69 8.45
C GLU A 78 8.22 6.63 7.41
N LEU A 79 8.47 5.38 7.75
CA LEU A 79 8.17 4.24 6.90
C LEU A 79 7.21 3.33 7.65
N TYR A 80 6.35 2.66 6.90
CA TYR A 80 5.37 1.71 7.44
C TYR A 80 5.84 0.30 7.17
N LYS A 81 5.72 -0.56 8.17
CA LYS A 81 6.05 -1.97 8.02
C LYS A 81 4.98 -2.83 8.68
N ASN A 82 4.82 -4.06 8.21
CA ASN A 82 3.95 -5.02 8.86
C ASN A 82 4.56 -5.47 10.19
N THR A 83 3.69 -5.64 11.18
CA THR A 83 4.01 -6.45 12.36
C THR A 83 3.74 -7.91 11.99
N SER A 84 4.00 -8.84 12.93
CA SER A 84 3.63 -10.23 12.70
C SER A 84 2.14 -10.39 12.47
N LEU A 85 1.31 -9.58 13.11
CA LEU A 85 -0.13 -9.59 12.91
C LEU A 85 -0.50 -9.15 11.48
N GLY A 86 0.19 -8.14 10.95
CA GLY A 86 -0.03 -7.70 9.58
C GLY A 86 0.35 -8.76 8.55
N VAL A 87 1.48 -9.43 8.76
CA VAL A 87 1.91 -10.52 7.88
C VAL A 87 0.88 -11.66 7.91
N GLU A 88 0.44 -12.04 9.09
CA GLU A 88 -0.57 -13.11 9.24
C GLU A 88 -1.86 -12.75 8.55
N THR A 89 -2.32 -11.51 8.68
CA THR A 89 -3.53 -11.03 8.03
C THR A 89 -3.40 -11.12 6.51
N ALA A 90 -2.25 -10.72 5.97
CA ALA A 90 -2.02 -10.82 4.53
C ALA A 90 -2.08 -12.26 4.07
N GLU A 91 -1.42 -13.18 4.79
CA GLU A 91 -1.39 -14.59 4.41
C GLU A 91 -2.76 -15.25 4.47
N LEU A 92 -3.53 -14.91 5.50
CA LEU A 92 -4.85 -15.52 5.69
C LEU A 92 -5.90 -15.00 4.71
N PHE A 93 -5.81 -13.74 4.33
CA PHE A 93 -6.91 -13.08 3.62
C PHE A 93 -6.55 -12.56 2.23
N GLU A 94 -5.32 -12.75 1.74
CA GLU A 94 -4.95 -12.21 0.43
C GLU A 94 -5.84 -12.68 -0.71
N ARG A 95 -6.42 -13.86 -0.60
CA ARG A 95 -7.32 -14.40 -1.63
C ARG A 95 -8.67 -13.71 -1.69
N ARG A 96 -9.01 -12.92 -0.67
CA ARG A 96 -10.21 -12.08 -0.71
C ARG A 96 -10.05 -10.91 -1.67
N LEU A 97 -8.81 -10.58 -2.03
CA LEU A 97 -8.55 -9.56 -3.03
C LEU A 97 -8.68 -10.15 -4.42
N PRO A 98 -9.36 -9.45 -5.35
CA PRO A 98 -9.37 -9.90 -6.74
C PRO A 98 -7.95 -10.07 -7.27
N ALA A 99 -7.73 -11.09 -8.08
CA ALA A 99 -6.41 -11.35 -8.66
C ALA A 99 -5.90 -10.13 -9.45
N SER A 100 -6.80 -9.45 -10.16
CA SER A 100 -6.43 -8.25 -10.92
C SER A 100 -5.90 -7.14 -10.02
N VAL A 101 -6.48 -6.97 -8.83
CA VAL A 101 -6.01 -5.97 -7.86
C VAL A 101 -4.61 -6.33 -7.37
N ARG A 102 -4.40 -7.59 -7.00
CA ARG A 102 -3.10 -8.06 -6.54
C ARG A 102 -2.01 -7.87 -7.60
N GLU A 103 -2.32 -8.24 -8.83
CA GLU A 103 -1.36 -8.11 -9.94
C GLU A 103 -1.01 -6.66 -10.24
N LYS A 104 -2.01 -5.78 -10.27
CA LYS A 104 -1.78 -4.35 -10.51
C LYS A 104 -0.94 -3.74 -9.40
N ALA A 105 -1.27 -4.05 -8.15
CA ALA A 105 -0.56 -3.49 -7.01
C ALA A 105 0.92 -3.90 -7.02
N ILE A 106 1.19 -5.18 -7.23
CA ILE A 106 2.58 -5.67 -7.25
C ILE A 106 3.32 -5.13 -8.47
N GLY A 107 2.68 -5.11 -9.63
CA GLY A 107 3.29 -4.57 -10.85
C GLY A 107 3.72 -3.12 -10.69
N THR A 108 2.85 -2.29 -10.11
CA THR A 108 3.16 -0.89 -9.87
C THR A 108 4.25 -0.74 -8.81
N ALA A 109 4.20 -1.55 -7.75
CA ALA A 109 5.21 -1.52 -6.70
C ALA A 109 6.60 -1.83 -7.25
N VAL A 110 6.71 -2.86 -8.09
CA VAL A 110 7.99 -3.25 -8.70
C VAL A 110 8.55 -2.09 -9.54
N LYS A 111 7.71 -1.46 -10.35
CA LYS A 111 8.15 -0.34 -11.19
C LYS A 111 8.58 0.86 -10.37
N LEU A 112 7.81 1.19 -9.34
CA LEU A 112 8.13 2.33 -8.48
C LEU A 112 9.45 2.12 -7.75
N LEU A 113 9.66 0.94 -7.19
CA LEU A 113 10.89 0.64 -6.46
C LEU A 113 12.11 0.60 -7.37
N ALA A 114 11.95 0.13 -8.60
CA ALA A 114 13.02 0.15 -9.58
C ALA A 114 13.40 1.60 -9.93
N LYS A 115 12.39 2.47 -10.07
CA LYS A 115 12.62 3.89 -10.34
C LYS A 115 13.37 4.55 -9.19
N ILE A 116 12.94 4.31 -7.97
CA ILE A 116 13.59 4.87 -6.78
C ILE A 116 15.04 4.43 -6.70
N LYS A 117 15.30 3.16 -6.96
CA LYS A 117 16.66 2.62 -6.95
C LYS A 117 17.53 3.31 -7.99
N ARG A 118 17.03 3.48 -9.22
CA ARG A 118 17.79 4.16 -10.27
C ARG A 118 18.12 5.60 -9.90
N GLU A 119 17.17 6.32 -9.34
CA GLU A 119 17.39 7.71 -8.92
C GLU A 119 18.44 7.80 -7.83
N SER A 120 18.42 6.85 -6.90
CA SER A 120 19.40 6.80 -5.82
C SER A 120 20.81 6.53 -6.37
N GLU A 121 20.93 5.58 -7.32
CA GLU A 121 22.23 5.28 -7.94
C GLU A 121 22.76 6.45 -8.74
N ASN A 122 21.90 7.14 -9.47
CA ASN A 122 22.31 8.30 -10.25
C ASN A 122 22.81 9.45 -9.37
N ARG A 123 22.21 9.61 -8.19
CA ARG A 123 22.64 10.66 -7.25
C ARG A 123 24.06 10.42 -6.75
N VAL A 124 24.44 9.18 -6.58
CA VAL A 124 25.78 8.82 -6.13
C VAL A 124 26.82 9.20 -7.17
N GLU A 125 26.49 9.04 -8.44
CA GLU A 125 27.41 9.33 -9.54
C GLU A 125 27.75 10.80 -9.72
N ILE A 126 26.92 11.69 -9.21
CA ILE A 126 27.10 13.13 -9.39
C ILE A 126 28.31 13.64 -8.60
N GLU A 127 28.70 12.96 -7.57
CA GLU A 127 29.87 13.32 -6.81
C GLU A 127 31.14 12.97 -7.57
#